data_e006ab8b02314d1cf4ffabf82832fbf5
#
_entry.id   e006ab8b02314d1cf4ffabf82832fbf5
#
_cell.length_a   1.000
_cell.length_b   1.000
_cell.length_c   1.000
_cell.angle_alpha   90.00
_cell.angle_beta   90.00
_cell.angle_gamma   90.00
#
_symmetry.space_group_name_H-M   'P 1'
#
loop_
_entity.id
_entity.type
_entity.pdbx_description
1 polymer ?
#
loop_
_entity_poly.entity_id
_entity_poly.type
_entity_poly.pdbx_seq_one_letter_code
_entity_poly.pdbx_strand_id
1 'polypeptide(L)'
;MPSGWSPGKLSDEEIADGEAYHRALYHSGDINQPANWHKESVGPLIEEAMDNISEGSLVVDYGTGTGGSAIELLKKLDERGVAIDLVLIDPLVSWFAKAWEILGHRERVHFELSISKEKSGQIIFRRLEEMLEGRKADVIISSSTLHLVPAKAMNDLAIQFADSLSDDGVLIWDSGDLESDFRPINSSLLHDPYRMVRDILRDNRQRIEILSRLSNEESNKSEKRLDRIFPLPFPVEVIVDSMREAGFNTEISEKIVEFENDDAERFVLVPRLAEIAAPLIKGKQRDKEIKKALKVALRRIADSGRGTDSSYRSHWIYGIHRLS
;
A
#
# COMPACT_ATOMS: atom_id res chain seq x y z
N MET A 1 7.89 -23.65 14.48
CA MET A 1 6.57 -23.23 14.00
C MET A 1 6.54 -21.72 14.03
N PRO A 2 6.04 -21.05 13.04
CA PRO A 2 5.95 -19.60 13.10
C PRO A 2 5.04 -19.22 14.29
N SER A 3 5.62 -18.57 15.28
CA SER A 3 4.90 -17.86 16.30
C SER A 3 4.43 -16.56 15.66
N GLY A 4 3.36 -16.58 14.93
CA GLY A 4 2.92 -15.40 14.25
C GLY A 4 1.41 -15.25 14.33
N TRP A 5 0.93 -14.11 13.93
CA TRP A 5 -0.46 -13.85 13.78
C TRP A 5 -1.12 -14.81 12.77
N SER A 6 -2.31 -15.25 13.06
CA SER A 6 -3.17 -15.96 12.12
C SER A 6 -4.57 -15.36 12.15
N PRO A 7 -5.28 -15.35 11.00
CA PRO A 7 -6.61 -14.78 10.96
C PRO A 7 -7.57 -15.60 11.84
N GLY A 8 -8.35 -14.90 12.65
CA GLY A 8 -9.51 -15.46 13.29
C GLY A 8 -10.67 -15.63 12.30
N LYS A 9 -11.90 -15.72 12.82
CA LYS A 9 -13.09 -15.74 11.96
C LYS A 9 -13.29 -14.34 11.34
N LEU A 10 -13.22 -14.26 10.02
CA LEU A 10 -13.50 -13.07 9.24
C LEU A 10 -14.98 -13.00 8.85
N SER A 11 -15.49 -11.80 8.67
CA SER A 11 -16.78 -11.55 8.05
C SER A 11 -16.68 -11.71 6.52
N ASP A 12 -17.82 -11.96 5.86
CA ASP A 12 -17.87 -12.02 4.39
C ASP A 12 -17.39 -10.71 3.73
N GLU A 13 -17.61 -9.58 4.39
CA GLU A 13 -17.14 -8.27 3.92
C GLU A 13 -15.61 -8.14 3.98
N GLU A 14 -14.98 -8.62 5.04
CA GLU A 14 -13.52 -8.62 5.19
C GLU A 14 -12.86 -9.57 4.17
N ILE A 15 -13.45 -10.73 3.94
CA ILE A 15 -12.98 -11.66 2.91
C ILE A 15 -13.08 -11.02 1.52
N ALA A 16 -14.24 -10.44 1.18
CA ALA A 16 -14.45 -9.77 -0.09
C ALA A 16 -13.50 -8.59 -0.32
N ASP A 17 -13.14 -7.86 0.75
CA ASP A 17 -12.21 -6.74 0.70
C ASP A 17 -10.78 -7.20 0.34
N GLY A 18 -10.28 -8.24 1.03
CA GLY A 18 -8.98 -8.85 0.74
C GLY A 18 -8.89 -9.43 -0.67
N GLU A 19 -9.93 -10.18 -1.09
CA GLU A 19 -10.04 -10.74 -2.44
C GLU A 19 -10.03 -9.68 -3.53
N ALA A 20 -10.79 -8.60 -3.35
CA ALA A 20 -10.88 -7.54 -4.34
C ALA A 20 -9.55 -6.78 -4.49
N TYR A 21 -8.87 -6.49 -3.36
CA TYR A 21 -7.56 -5.85 -3.40
C TYR A 21 -6.51 -6.76 -4.05
N HIS A 22 -6.51 -8.05 -3.70
CA HIS A 22 -5.61 -9.02 -4.34
C HIS A 22 -5.82 -9.09 -5.86
N ARG A 23 -7.07 -9.04 -6.35
CA ARG A 23 -7.37 -8.99 -7.78
C ARG A 23 -7.02 -7.68 -8.46
N ALA A 24 -6.80 -6.60 -7.73
CA ALA A 24 -6.23 -5.39 -8.30
C ALA A 24 -4.74 -5.56 -8.63
N LEU A 25 -4.02 -6.43 -7.88
CA LEU A 25 -2.62 -6.79 -8.13
C LEU A 25 -2.48 -7.96 -9.13
N TYR A 26 -3.41 -8.93 -9.06
CA TYR A 26 -3.41 -10.17 -9.85
C TYR A 26 -4.80 -10.37 -10.46
N HIS A 27 -4.99 -10.00 -11.73
CA HIS A 27 -6.31 -9.84 -12.36
C HIS A 27 -7.25 -11.06 -12.23
N SER A 28 -6.70 -12.26 -12.35
CA SER A 28 -7.44 -13.52 -12.18
C SER A 28 -7.48 -14.02 -10.73
N GLY A 29 -6.75 -13.36 -9.81
CA GLY A 29 -6.42 -13.89 -8.49
C GLY A 29 -5.29 -14.92 -8.50
N ASP A 30 -4.77 -15.27 -9.67
CA ASP A 30 -3.62 -16.17 -9.83
C ASP A 30 -2.30 -15.38 -9.66
N ILE A 31 -1.55 -15.72 -8.65
CA ILE A 31 -0.25 -15.08 -8.33
C ILE A 31 0.77 -15.17 -9.47
N ASN A 32 0.58 -16.10 -10.43
CA ASN A 32 1.45 -16.21 -11.60
C ASN A 32 1.09 -15.24 -12.73
N GLN A 33 0.00 -14.48 -12.57
CA GLN A 33 -0.50 -13.53 -13.55
C GLN A 33 -0.65 -12.12 -12.93
N PRO A 34 0.46 -11.48 -12.52
CA PRO A 34 0.41 -10.12 -11.99
C PRO A 34 -0.07 -9.13 -13.05
N ALA A 35 -0.79 -8.10 -12.63
CA ALA A 35 -1.09 -6.96 -13.46
C ALA A 35 0.20 -6.30 -13.97
N ASN A 36 0.21 -5.78 -15.19
CA ASN A 36 1.41 -5.18 -15.76
C ASN A 36 1.96 -4.04 -14.87
N TRP A 37 1.09 -3.14 -14.42
CA TRP A 37 1.48 -2.05 -13.55
C TRP A 37 2.11 -2.55 -12.24
N HIS A 38 1.58 -3.62 -11.64
CA HIS A 38 2.13 -4.21 -10.42
C HIS A 38 3.52 -4.77 -10.66
N LYS A 39 3.71 -5.53 -11.74
CA LYS A 39 5.01 -6.05 -12.14
C LYS A 39 6.01 -4.93 -12.42
N GLU A 40 5.58 -3.87 -13.11
CA GLU A 40 6.44 -2.74 -13.43
C GLU A 40 6.82 -1.91 -12.20
N SER A 41 5.89 -1.72 -11.26
CA SER A 41 6.15 -0.93 -10.05
C SER A 41 6.99 -1.69 -9.03
N VAL A 42 6.68 -2.95 -8.76
CA VAL A 42 7.39 -3.72 -7.73
C VAL A 42 8.72 -4.28 -8.21
N GLY A 43 8.90 -4.45 -9.53
CA GLY A 43 10.10 -5.05 -10.12
C GLY A 43 11.41 -4.43 -9.64
N PRO A 44 11.63 -3.11 -9.77
CA PRO A 44 12.86 -2.47 -9.29
C PRO A 44 13.12 -2.64 -7.79
N LEU A 45 12.07 -2.58 -6.96
CA LEU A 45 12.19 -2.83 -5.53
C LEU A 45 12.67 -4.25 -5.24
N ILE A 46 12.13 -5.25 -5.94
CA ILE A 46 12.52 -6.65 -5.78
C ILE A 46 13.93 -6.90 -6.32
N GLU A 47 14.31 -6.32 -7.43
CA GLU A 47 15.67 -6.44 -7.99
C GLU A 47 16.71 -5.91 -7.00
N GLU A 48 16.49 -4.71 -6.44
CA GLU A 48 17.38 -4.15 -5.42
C GLU A 48 17.42 -5.01 -4.15
N ALA A 49 16.26 -5.51 -3.70
CA ALA A 49 16.23 -6.42 -2.53
C ALA A 49 17.05 -7.70 -2.79
N MET A 50 16.91 -8.29 -3.98
CA MET A 50 17.64 -9.52 -4.35
C MET A 50 19.17 -9.35 -4.39
N ASP A 51 19.68 -8.15 -4.64
CA ASP A 51 21.11 -7.83 -4.63
C ASP A 51 21.68 -7.75 -3.20
N ASN A 52 20.81 -7.58 -2.20
CA ASN A 52 21.17 -7.46 -0.78
C ASN A 52 20.77 -8.71 0.05
N ILE A 53 20.16 -9.74 -0.56
CA ILE A 53 19.72 -10.96 0.12
C ILE A 53 20.68 -12.11 -0.13
N SER A 54 21.02 -12.84 0.94
CA SER A 54 21.78 -14.09 0.92
C SER A 54 21.02 -15.22 1.62
N GLU A 55 21.56 -16.44 1.57
CA GLU A 55 21.01 -17.59 2.29
C GLU A 55 20.93 -17.31 3.79
N GLY A 56 19.74 -17.46 4.35
CA GLY A 56 19.47 -17.24 5.77
C GLY A 56 19.20 -15.78 6.18
N SER A 57 19.20 -14.82 5.25
CA SER A 57 18.86 -13.42 5.54
C SER A 57 17.50 -13.29 6.24
N LEU A 58 17.40 -12.35 7.18
CA LEU A 58 16.13 -11.91 7.74
C LEU A 58 15.60 -10.73 6.91
N VAL A 59 14.48 -10.95 6.24
CA VAL A 59 13.81 -9.94 5.41
C VAL A 59 12.48 -9.55 6.04
N VAL A 60 12.17 -8.25 6.02
CA VAL A 60 10.89 -7.70 6.50
C VAL A 60 10.14 -7.09 5.33
N ASP A 61 8.86 -7.41 5.16
CA ASP A 61 7.94 -6.70 4.26
C ASP A 61 6.98 -5.85 5.11
N TYR A 62 7.24 -4.55 5.18
CA TYR A 62 6.51 -3.60 6.01
C TYR A 62 5.36 -2.95 5.22
N GLY A 63 4.13 -3.23 5.64
CA GLY A 63 2.91 -2.84 4.92
C GLY A 63 2.56 -3.83 3.80
N THR A 64 2.65 -5.10 4.13
CA THR A 64 2.53 -6.23 3.17
C THR A 64 1.19 -6.29 2.42
N GLY A 65 0.12 -5.73 2.98
CA GLY A 65 -1.22 -5.78 2.40
C GLY A 65 -1.69 -7.22 2.17
N THR A 66 -1.97 -7.57 0.90
CA THR A 66 -2.31 -8.94 0.47
C THR A 66 -1.09 -9.76 0.03
N GLY A 67 0.13 -9.29 0.33
CA GLY A 67 1.37 -10.02 0.07
C GLY A 67 2.01 -9.76 -1.30
N GLY A 68 1.64 -8.68 -2.00
CA GLY A 68 2.09 -8.46 -3.38
C GLY A 68 3.61 -8.48 -3.54
N SER A 69 4.34 -7.66 -2.80
CA SER A 69 5.81 -7.60 -2.78
C SER A 69 6.44 -8.91 -2.31
N ALA A 70 5.92 -9.49 -1.22
CA ALA A 70 6.39 -10.76 -0.69
C ALA A 70 6.27 -11.92 -1.69
N ILE A 71 5.14 -11.99 -2.43
CA ILE A 71 4.92 -13.01 -3.45
C ILE A 71 5.97 -12.89 -4.57
N GLU A 72 6.18 -11.68 -5.09
CA GLU A 72 7.15 -11.48 -6.17
C GLU A 72 8.60 -11.72 -5.70
N LEU A 73 8.94 -11.33 -4.47
CA LEU A 73 10.23 -11.64 -3.87
C LEU A 73 10.45 -13.14 -3.74
N LEU A 74 9.49 -13.86 -3.15
CA LEU A 74 9.60 -15.31 -2.93
C LEU A 74 9.72 -16.10 -4.23
N LYS A 75 9.05 -15.68 -5.31
CA LYS A 75 9.24 -16.29 -6.64
C LYS A 75 10.70 -16.18 -7.11
N LYS A 76 11.30 -15.00 -6.97
CA LYS A 76 12.70 -14.79 -7.36
C LYS A 76 13.68 -15.59 -6.50
N LEU A 77 13.41 -15.71 -5.21
CA LEU A 77 14.21 -16.52 -4.29
C LEU A 77 14.09 -18.00 -4.59
N ASP A 78 12.88 -18.50 -4.88
CA ASP A 78 12.62 -19.88 -5.30
C ASP A 78 13.39 -20.21 -6.61
N GLU A 79 13.39 -19.28 -7.60
CA GLU A 79 14.15 -19.42 -8.85
C GLU A 79 15.68 -19.50 -8.61
N ARG A 80 16.20 -18.80 -7.59
CA ARG A 80 17.61 -18.81 -7.22
C ARG A 80 18.00 -19.91 -6.22
N GLY A 81 17.01 -20.59 -5.63
CA GLY A 81 17.23 -21.60 -4.59
C GLY A 81 17.76 -21.02 -3.27
N VAL A 82 17.41 -19.78 -2.95
CA VAL A 82 17.82 -19.06 -1.73
C VAL A 82 16.68 -19.10 -0.71
N ALA A 83 16.97 -19.57 0.50
CA ALA A 83 16.00 -19.57 1.60
C ALA A 83 16.28 -18.43 2.60
N ILE A 84 15.22 -17.74 3.02
CA ILE A 84 15.26 -16.60 3.94
C ILE A 84 14.29 -16.79 5.11
N ASP A 85 14.45 -16.01 6.17
CA ASP A 85 13.38 -15.75 7.14
C ASP A 85 12.66 -14.48 6.73
N LEU A 86 11.36 -14.60 6.39
CA LEU A 86 10.55 -13.47 5.94
C LEU A 86 9.51 -13.11 7.00
N VAL A 87 9.52 -11.86 7.45
CA VAL A 87 8.53 -11.32 8.38
C VAL A 87 7.61 -10.35 7.64
N LEU A 88 6.34 -10.70 7.56
CA LEU A 88 5.29 -9.89 6.96
C LEU A 88 4.60 -9.07 8.03
N ILE A 89 4.43 -7.76 7.80
CA ILE A 89 3.87 -6.84 8.79
C ILE A 89 2.77 -5.99 8.14
N ASP A 90 1.55 -6.00 8.72
CA ASP A 90 0.46 -5.14 8.25
C ASP A 90 -0.52 -4.80 9.38
N PRO A 91 -1.17 -3.61 9.40
CA PRO A 91 -2.23 -3.27 10.34
C PRO A 91 -3.63 -3.74 9.90
N LEU A 92 -3.83 -4.06 8.63
CA LEU A 92 -5.15 -4.24 8.04
C LEU A 92 -5.54 -5.71 7.93
N VAL A 93 -6.27 -6.19 8.94
CA VAL A 93 -6.64 -7.61 9.10
C VAL A 93 -7.24 -8.24 7.85
N SER A 94 -8.14 -7.55 7.12
CA SER A 94 -8.80 -8.12 5.93
C SER A 94 -7.82 -8.43 4.80
N TRP A 95 -6.87 -7.53 4.54
CA TRP A 95 -5.87 -7.73 3.49
C TRP A 95 -4.78 -8.70 3.95
N PHE A 96 -4.34 -8.57 5.18
CA PHE A 96 -3.32 -9.43 5.78
C PHE A 96 -3.77 -10.90 5.88
N ALA A 97 -5.07 -11.14 6.11
CA ALA A 97 -5.64 -12.48 6.08
C ALA A 97 -5.54 -13.12 4.69
N LYS A 98 -5.63 -12.33 3.61
CA LYS A 98 -5.40 -12.83 2.26
C LYS A 98 -3.93 -13.18 2.00
N ALA A 99 -3.00 -12.37 2.51
CA ALA A 99 -1.58 -12.73 2.48
C ALA A 99 -1.32 -14.04 3.25
N TRP A 100 -1.96 -14.22 4.41
CA TRP A 100 -1.85 -15.45 5.19
C TRP A 100 -2.42 -16.68 4.46
N GLU A 101 -3.54 -16.54 3.78
CA GLU A 101 -4.13 -17.62 2.96
C GLU A 101 -3.16 -18.10 1.87
N ILE A 102 -2.45 -17.16 1.24
CA ILE A 102 -1.54 -17.47 0.14
C ILE A 102 -0.18 -17.97 0.65
N LEU A 103 0.38 -17.37 1.68
CA LEU A 103 1.76 -17.57 2.12
C LEU A 103 1.91 -18.31 3.46
N GLY A 104 0.83 -18.45 4.24
CA GLY A 104 0.88 -19.02 5.60
C GLY A 104 1.26 -20.50 5.67
N HIS A 105 1.30 -21.20 4.55
CA HIS A 105 1.78 -22.59 4.45
C HIS A 105 3.29 -22.68 4.21
N ARG A 106 3.97 -21.57 3.88
CA ARG A 106 5.42 -21.56 3.62
C ARG A 106 6.20 -21.60 4.94
N GLU A 107 7.20 -22.44 4.97
CA GLU A 107 8.16 -22.45 6.06
C GLU A 107 8.95 -21.13 6.06
N ARG A 108 9.33 -20.65 7.26
CA ARG A 108 10.14 -19.44 7.46
C ARG A 108 9.43 -18.12 7.01
N VAL A 109 8.11 -18.15 6.78
CA VAL A 109 7.29 -16.95 6.59
C VAL A 109 6.49 -16.69 7.86
N HIS A 110 6.68 -15.54 8.48
CA HIS A 110 6.12 -15.14 9.76
C HIS A 110 5.18 -13.94 9.57
N PHE A 111 4.09 -13.92 10.31
CA PHE A 111 3.07 -12.88 10.20
C PHE A 111 2.99 -12.10 11.51
N GLU A 112 3.14 -10.77 11.45
CA GLU A 112 3.05 -9.89 12.59
C GLU A 112 2.02 -8.77 12.33
N LEU A 113 0.96 -8.75 13.12
CA LEU A 113 0.00 -7.65 13.05
C LEU A 113 0.60 -6.42 13.72
N SER A 114 0.76 -5.32 12.97
CA SER A 114 1.41 -4.09 13.48
C SER A 114 0.54 -3.28 14.45
N ILE A 115 -0.67 -3.76 14.73
CA ILE A 115 -1.57 -3.15 15.72
C ILE A 115 -1.87 -4.14 16.85
N SER A 116 -2.07 -3.58 18.03
CA SER A 116 -2.62 -4.29 19.18
C SER A 116 -3.78 -3.51 19.79
N LYS A 117 -4.61 -4.19 20.56
CA LYS A 117 -5.75 -3.57 21.22
C LYS A 117 -5.51 -3.58 22.73
N GLU A 118 -5.45 -2.39 23.32
CA GLU A 118 -5.37 -2.26 24.77
C GLU A 118 -6.65 -2.72 25.48
N LYS A 119 -6.59 -2.90 26.79
CA LYS A 119 -7.76 -3.21 27.64
C LYS A 119 -8.85 -2.13 27.54
N SER A 120 -8.46 -0.89 27.27
CA SER A 120 -9.37 0.24 27.02
C SER A 120 -10.15 0.12 25.72
N GLY A 121 -9.75 -0.79 24.81
CA GLY A 121 -10.25 -0.91 23.45
C GLY A 121 -9.51 0.01 22.46
N GLN A 122 -8.55 0.82 22.91
CA GLN A 122 -7.74 1.67 22.05
C GLN A 122 -6.79 0.83 21.20
N ILE A 123 -6.71 1.16 19.91
CA ILE A 123 -5.75 0.55 18.97
C ILE A 123 -4.44 1.34 19.09
N ILE A 124 -3.35 0.62 19.32
CA ILE A 124 -1.99 1.13 19.31
C ILE A 124 -1.16 0.42 18.25
N PHE A 125 -0.22 1.14 17.65
CA PHE A 125 0.78 0.54 16.76
C PHE A 125 1.91 -0.06 17.60
N ARG A 126 2.29 -1.28 17.26
CA ARG A 126 3.43 -1.99 17.85
C ARG A 126 4.72 -1.46 17.23
N ARG A 127 5.78 -1.44 18.00
CA ARG A 127 7.11 -1.06 17.47
C ARG A 127 7.70 -2.21 16.66
N LEU A 128 8.49 -1.85 15.64
CA LEU A 128 9.11 -2.84 14.75
C LEU A 128 10.06 -3.79 15.52
N GLU A 129 10.84 -3.26 16.45
CA GLU A 129 11.73 -4.03 17.32
C GLU A 129 10.97 -5.10 18.12
N GLU A 130 9.77 -4.80 18.61
CA GLU A 130 8.92 -5.76 19.34
C GLU A 130 8.44 -6.89 18.42
N MET A 131 8.07 -6.55 17.18
CA MET A 131 7.59 -7.52 16.19
C MET A 131 8.72 -8.42 15.69
N LEU A 132 9.95 -7.92 15.67
CA LEU A 132 11.15 -8.69 15.32
C LEU A 132 11.78 -9.42 16.50
N GLU A 133 11.22 -9.27 17.72
CA GLU A 133 11.76 -9.88 18.95
C GLU A 133 13.24 -9.53 19.19
N GLY A 134 13.63 -8.30 18.85
CA GLY A 134 14.99 -7.79 18.96
C GLY A 134 15.97 -8.29 17.90
N ARG A 135 15.51 -9.09 16.91
CA ARG A 135 16.35 -9.46 15.76
C ARG A 135 16.56 -8.27 14.84
N LYS A 136 17.68 -8.28 14.12
CA LYS A 136 18.01 -7.27 13.12
C LYS A 136 17.75 -7.79 11.72
N ALA A 137 17.06 -7.01 10.90
CA ALA A 137 16.80 -7.36 9.51
C ALA A 137 17.98 -7.02 8.62
N ASP A 138 18.28 -7.87 7.67
CA ASP A 138 19.26 -7.59 6.61
C ASP A 138 18.63 -6.72 5.53
N VAL A 139 17.34 -6.94 5.25
CA VAL A 139 16.59 -6.16 4.28
C VAL A 139 15.20 -5.83 4.82
N ILE A 140 14.81 -4.57 4.74
CA ILE A 140 13.42 -4.15 4.94
C ILE A 140 12.91 -3.64 3.59
N ILE A 141 11.83 -4.23 3.09
CA ILE A 141 11.10 -3.71 1.93
C ILE A 141 9.77 -3.10 2.36
N SER A 142 9.32 -2.06 1.64
CA SER A 142 8.02 -1.42 1.90
C SER A 142 7.42 -0.89 0.60
N SER A 143 6.51 -1.64 0.00
CA SER A 143 5.91 -1.27 -1.28
C SER A 143 4.58 -0.55 -1.08
N SER A 144 4.42 0.61 -1.71
CA SER A 144 3.18 1.40 -1.73
C SER A 144 2.56 1.65 -0.35
N THR A 145 3.40 1.84 0.67
CA THR A 145 2.98 1.92 2.08
C THR A 145 3.35 3.25 2.74
N LEU A 146 4.57 3.76 2.53
CA LEU A 146 5.07 4.91 3.30
C LEU A 146 4.24 6.19 3.05
N HIS A 147 3.66 6.36 1.88
CA HIS A 147 2.74 7.48 1.61
C HIS A 147 1.42 7.43 2.42
N LEU A 148 1.09 6.28 3.02
CA LEU A 148 -0.07 6.13 3.92
C LEU A 148 0.27 6.45 5.38
N VAL A 149 1.55 6.57 5.71
CA VAL A 149 2.01 6.96 7.05
C VAL A 149 1.87 8.46 7.19
N PRO A 150 1.19 8.96 8.24
CA PRO A 150 1.11 10.39 8.47
C PRO A 150 2.50 11.05 8.54
N ALA A 151 2.72 12.16 7.85
CA ALA A 151 4.01 12.86 7.80
C ALA A 151 4.63 13.09 9.19
N LYS A 152 3.80 13.45 10.19
CA LYS A 152 4.23 13.65 11.58
C LYS A 152 4.77 12.39 12.30
N ALA A 153 4.47 11.20 11.78
CA ALA A 153 4.92 9.92 12.33
C ALA A 153 6.15 9.37 11.59
N MET A 154 6.58 10.03 10.50
CA MET A 154 7.65 9.51 9.65
C MET A 154 9.00 9.45 10.37
N ASN A 155 9.34 10.48 11.17
CA ASN A 155 10.59 10.47 11.93
C ASN A 155 10.65 9.29 12.92
N ASP A 156 9.58 9.03 13.67
CA ASP A 156 9.55 7.88 14.59
C ASP A 156 9.66 6.54 13.84
N LEU A 157 9.01 6.42 12.68
CA LEU A 157 9.12 5.22 11.85
C LEU A 157 10.53 5.06 11.27
N ALA A 158 11.18 6.14 10.83
CA ALA A 158 12.56 6.10 10.32
C ALA A 158 13.54 5.62 11.41
N ILE A 159 13.38 6.09 12.65
CA ILE A 159 14.17 5.61 13.81
C ILE A 159 13.90 4.12 14.04
N GLN A 160 12.65 3.66 13.98
CA GLN A 160 12.34 2.24 14.14
C GLN A 160 12.98 1.37 13.05
N PHE A 161 13.05 1.84 11.80
CA PHE A 161 13.77 1.14 10.73
C PHE A 161 15.27 1.09 11.03
N ALA A 162 15.90 2.21 11.41
CA ALA A 162 17.32 2.24 11.77
C ALA A 162 17.64 1.29 12.94
N ASP A 163 16.81 1.32 13.98
CA ASP A 163 16.94 0.46 15.16
C ASP A 163 16.72 -1.02 14.85
N SER A 164 16.10 -1.37 13.74
CA SER A 164 15.73 -2.74 13.38
C SER A 164 16.58 -3.35 12.27
N LEU A 165 17.42 -2.57 11.59
CA LEU A 165 18.37 -3.07 10.60
C LEU A 165 19.66 -3.58 11.23
N SER A 166 20.31 -4.53 10.58
CA SER A 166 21.71 -4.90 10.83
C SER A 166 22.64 -3.78 10.34
N ASP A 167 23.91 -3.81 10.76
CA ASP A 167 24.89 -2.76 10.44
C ASP A 167 25.06 -2.57 8.91
N ASP A 168 24.99 -3.67 8.14
CA ASP A 168 25.04 -3.67 6.68
C ASP A 168 23.65 -3.75 6.02
N GLY A 169 22.58 -3.57 6.81
CA GLY A 169 21.22 -3.73 6.36
C GLY A 169 20.74 -2.58 5.46
N VAL A 170 19.73 -2.89 4.63
CA VAL A 170 19.15 -1.93 3.70
C VAL A 170 17.63 -1.84 3.84
N LEU A 171 17.12 -0.61 3.80
CA LEU A 171 15.70 -0.30 3.65
C LEU A 171 15.43 0.12 2.21
N ILE A 172 14.49 -0.56 1.56
CA ILE A 172 14.08 -0.28 0.18
C ILE A 172 12.57 -0.04 0.16
N TRP A 173 12.12 1.05 -0.43
CA TRP A 173 10.70 1.31 -0.56
C TRP A 173 10.33 1.87 -1.93
N ASP A 174 9.06 1.76 -2.28
CA ASP A 174 8.48 2.41 -3.43
C ASP A 174 7.15 3.12 -3.09
N SER A 175 6.80 4.09 -3.91
CA SER A 175 5.49 4.75 -3.84
C SER A 175 5.13 5.44 -5.16
N GLY A 176 3.88 5.29 -5.57
CA GLY A 176 3.29 6.06 -6.67
C GLY A 176 2.45 7.26 -6.20
N ASP A 177 2.45 7.60 -4.91
CA ASP A 177 1.55 8.62 -4.36
C ASP A 177 2.26 9.67 -3.48
N LEU A 178 3.46 10.05 -3.86
CA LEU A 178 4.24 11.13 -3.24
C LEU A 178 4.44 12.27 -4.25
N GLU A 179 4.46 13.50 -3.76
CA GLU A 179 4.85 14.66 -4.57
C GLU A 179 6.38 14.69 -4.74
N SER A 180 6.85 15.10 -5.91
CA SER A 180 8.25 15.33 -6.23
C SER A 180 8.38 16.49 -7.20
N ASP A 181 9.38 17.33 -7.01
CA ASP A 181 9.73 18.41 -7.93
C ASP A 181 10.17 17.89 -9.32
N PHE A 182 10.60 16.63 -9.40
CA PHE A 182 11.01 15.98 -10.65
C PHE A 182 9.85 15.25 -11.35
N ARG A 183 8.64 15.27 -10.78
CA ARG A 183 7.48 14.62 -11.39
C ARG A 183 7.20 15.19 -12.78
N PRO A 184 7.20 14.33 -13.83
CA PRO A 184 6.85 14.78 -15.18
C PRO A 184 5.44 15.38 -15.24
N ILE A 185 5.28 16.52 -15.90
CA ILE A 185 4.01 17.23 -16.02
C ILE A 185 2.90 16.38 -16.67
N ASN A 186 3.31 15.38 -17.46
CA ASN A 186 2.42 14.45 -18.15
C ASN A 186 2.18 13.15 -17.37
N SER A 187 2.36 13.16 -16.06
CA SER A 187 2.07 12.04 -15.15
C SER A 187 1.10 12.43 -14.04
N SER A 188 0.42 11.44 -13.50
CA SER A 188 -0.48 11.51 -12.34
C SER A 188 0.21 10.90 -11.11
N LEU A 189 -0.38 11.07 -9.95
CA LEU A 189 -0.13 10.22 -8.80
C LEU A 189 -1.03 8.97 -8.86
N LEU A 190 -0.63 7.91 -8.19
CA LEU A 190 -1.34 6.62 -8.16
C LEU A 190 -2.82 6.78 -7.80
N HIS A 191 -3.12 7.60 -6.79
CA HIS A 191 -4.48 7.77 -6.29
C HIS A 191 -5.24 8.95 -6.90
N ASP A 192 -4.70 9.65 -7.91
CA ASP A 192 -5.42 10.75 -8.59
C ASP A 192 -6.78 10.31 -9.16
N PRO A 193 -6.92 9.16 -9.87
CA PRO A 193 -8.21 8.71 -10.35
C PRO A 193 -9.22 8.53 -9.22
N TYR A 194 -8.79 7.95 -8.10
CA TYR A 194 -9.62 7.72 -6.92
C TYR A 194 -10.05 9.05 -6.25
N ARG A 195 -9.14 10.01 -6.09
CA ARG A 195 -9.44 11.35 -5.53
C ARG A 195 -10.45 12.07 -6.42
N MET A 196 -10.25 12.04 -7.73
CA MET A 196 -11.19 12.64 -8.69
C MET A 196 -12.56 11.97 -8.66
N VAL A 197 -12.65 10.64 -8.54
CA VAL A 197 -13.93 9.92 -8.34
C VAL A 197 -14.64 10.42 -7.09
N ARG A 198 -13.92 10.54 -5.98
CA ARG A 198 -14.45 11.07 -4.72
C ARG A 198 -15.04 12.47 -4.88
N ASP A 199 -14.30 13.36 -5.55
CA ASP A 199 -14.71 14.75 -5.75
C ASP A 199 -15.94 14.84 -6.66
N ILE A 200 -15.96 14.09 -7.77
CA ILE A 200 -17.10 14.01 -8.67
C ILE A 200 -18.37 13.50 -7.93
N LEU A 201 -18.20 12.48 -7.09
CA LEU A 201 -19.32 11.94 -6.32
C LEU A 201 -19.76 12.87 -5.19
N ARG A 202 -18.86 13.64 -4.61
CA ARG A 202 -19.20 14.66 -3.59
C ARG A 202 -20.09 15.76 -4.16
N ASP A 203 -19.86 16.14 -5.39
CA ASP A 203 -20.61 17.21 -6.08
C ASP A 203 -21.95 16.69 -6.66
N ASN A 204 -22.26 15.41 -6.52
CA ASN A 204 -23.51 14.82 -7.00
C ASN A 204 -24.70 15.27 -6.13
N ARG A 205 -25.76 15.82 -6.76
CA ARG A 205 -26.96 16.32 -6.07
C ARG A 205 -27.59 15.30 -5.11
N GLN A 206 -27.72 14.03 -5.51
CA GLN A 206 -28.29 13.00 -4.64
C GLN A 206 -27.47 12.79 -3.37
N ARG A 207 -26.15 12.89 -3.46
CA ARG A 207 -25.26 12.81 -2.30
C ARG A 207 -25.41 14.03 -1.40
N ILE A 208 -25.51 15.23 -1.96
CA ILE A 208 -25.75 16.46 -1.19
C ILE A 208 -27.05 16.36 -0.40
N GLU A 209 -28.13 15.85 -0.99
CA GLU A 209 -29.41 15.64 -0.30
C GLU A 209 -29.31 14.60 0.82
N ILE A 210 -28.54 13.53 0.64
CA ILE A 210 -28.34 12.52 1.66
C ILE A 210 -27.42 13.04 2.77
N LEU A 211 -26.32 13.73 2.41
CA LEU A 211 -25.40 14.35 3.38
C LEU A 211 -26.12 15.41 4.24
N SER A 212 -27.04 16.17 3.66
CA SER A 212 -27.84 17.15 4.41
C SER A 212 -28.77 16.52 5.45
N ARG A 213 -29.02 15.22 5.35
CA ARG A 213 -29.82 14.44 6.33
C ARG A 213 -28.97 13.78 7.41
N LEU A 214 -27.63 13.75 7.24
CA LEU A 214 -26.73 13.24 8.27
C LEU A 214 -26.54 14.31 9.35
N SER A 215 -26.39 13.85 10.59
CA SER A 215 -25.92 14.73 11.65
C SER A 215 -24.50 15.22 11.36
N ASN A 216 -24.13 16.38 11.89
CA ASN A 216 -22.76 16.91 11.78
C ASN A 216 -21.71 15.90 12.31
N GLU A 217 -22.08 15.09 13.30
CA GLU A 217 -21.20 14.06 13.86
C GLU A 217 -20.94 12.92 12.88
N GLU A 218 -21.96 12.43 12.17
CA GLU A 218 -21.83 11.38 11.16
C GLU A 218 -21.04 11.86 9.94
N SER A 219 -21.28 13.10 9.50
CA SER A 219 -20.53 13.75 8.43
C SER A 219 -19.05 13.87 8.79
N ASN A 220 -18.72 14.38 9.99
CA ASN A 220 -17.36 14.51 10.47
C ASN A 220 -16.65 13.15 10.63
N LYS A 221 -17.38 12.11 11.06
CA LYS A 221 -16.82 10.74 11.14
C LYS A 221 -16.46 10.21 9.75
N SER A 222 -17.32 10.45 8.77
CA SER A 222 -17.08 10.06 7.37
C SER A 222 -15.86 10.77 6.79
N GLU A 223 -15.72 12.08 6.96
CA GLU A 223 -14.57 12.86 6.48
C GLU A 223 -13.26 12.42 7.15
N LYS A 224 -13.24 12.30 8.47
CA LYS A 224 -12.06 11.80 9.21
C LYS A 224 -11.64 10.38 8.80
N ARG A 225 -12.58 9.53 8.38
CA ARG A 225 -12.27 8.20 7.85
C ARG A 225 -11.60 8.29 6.48
N LEU A 226 -11.99 9.25 5.66
CA LEU A 226 -11.37 9.53 4.36
C LEU A 226 -9.89 9.91 4.50
N ASP A 227 -9.59 10.86 5.39
CA ASP A 227 -8.23 11.37 5.59
C ASP A 227 -7.27 10.30 6.14
N ARG A 228 -7.81 9.26 6.79
CA ARG A 228 -6.98 8.18 7.35
C ARG A 228 -6.55 7.13 6.34
N ILE A 229 -7.32 6.90 5.27
CA ILE A 229 -7.08 5.79 4.36
C ILE A 229 -6.29 6.26 3.14
N PHE A 230 -6.52 7.49 2.70
CA PHE A 230 -5.71 8.15 1.68
C PHE A 230 -5.41 9.56 2.14
N PRO A 231 -4.32 9.75 2.89
CA PRO A 231 -3.85 11.09 3.20
C PRO A 231 -3.62 11.87 1.90
N LEU A 232 -3.68 13.19 1.98
CA LEU A 232 -3.23 14.01 0.87
C LEU A 232 -1.76 13.68 0.59
N PRO A 233 -1.36 13.64 -0.68
CA PRO A 233 0.04 13.41 -1.03
C PRO A 233 0.90 14.50 -0.38
N PHE A 234 2.06 14.10 0.07
CA PHE A 234 3.05 14.98 0.65
C PHE A 234 4.38 14.85 -0.09
N PRO A 235 5.30 15.84 0.03
CA PRO A 235 6.58 15.81 -0.64
C PRO A 235 7.43 14.61 -0.21
N VAL A 236 8.12 13.98 -1.16
CA VAL A 236 9.04 12.86 -0.90
C VAL A 236 10.13 13.22 0.11
N GLU A 237 10.49 14.50 0.16
CA GLU A 237 11.46 15.08 1.10
C GLU A 237 11.12 14.77 2.56
N VAL A 238 9.83 14.66 2.91
CA VAL A 238 9.41 14.28 4.27
C VAL A 238 9.96 12.90 4.65
N ILE A 239 9.95 11.94 3.73
CA ILE A 239 10.54 10.62 3.96
C ILE A 239 12.07 10.72 3.98
N VAL A 240 12.65 11.35 2.96
CA VAL A 240 14.10 11.48 2.78
C VAL A 240 14.75 12.16 3.99
N ASP A 241 14.19 13.26 4.46
CA ASP A 241 14.74 14.00 5.60
C ASP A 241 14.59 13.21 6.90
N SER A 242 13.43 12.54 7.10
CA SER A 242 13.25 11.66 8.26
C SER A 242 14.27 10.51 8.28
N MET A 243 14.56 9.91 7.12
CA MET A 243 15.58 8.85 7.02
C MET A 243 16.99 9.39 7.28
N ARG A 244 17.34 10.56 6.75
CA ARG A 244 18.63 11.20 7.02
C ARG A 244 18.81 11.55 8.50
N GLU A 245 17.77 12.08 9.13
CA GLU A 245 17.78 12.38 10.58
C GLU A 245 17.95 11.11 11.42
N ALA A 246 17.46 9.96 10.95
CA ALA A 246 17.66 8.66 11.57
C ALA A 246 19.02 8.01 11.25
N GLY A 247 19.92 8.69 10.50
CA GLY A 247 21.27 8.21 10.21
C GLY A 247 21.44 7.44 8.92
N PHE A 248 20.49 7.53 8.00
CA PHE A 248 20.60 6.86 6.70
C PHE A 248 21.29 7.72 5.63
N ASN A 249 22.10 7.08 4.81
CA ASN A 249 22.44 7.52 3.46
C ASN A 249 21.28 7.14 2.52
N THR A 250 20.86 8.07 1.67
CA THR A 250 19.64 7.95 0.88
C THR A 250 19.92 8.10 -0.60
N GLU A 251 19.44 7.15 -1.40
CA GLU A 251 19.38 7.21 -2.87
C GLU A 251 17.93 7.20 -3.30
N ILE A 252 17.56 8.09 -4.24
CA ILE A 252 16.21 8.18 -4.80
C ILE A 252 16.28 8.00 -6.31
N SER A 253 15.37 7.21 -6.84
CA SER A 253 15.15 7.07 -8.28
C SER A 253 13.67 7.15 -8.61
N GLU A 254 13.35 7.48 -9.85
CA GLU A 254 11.98 7.72 -10.29
C GLU A 254 11.70 7.02 -11.61
N LYS A 255 10.46 6.60 -11.81
CA LYS A 255 10.01 5.90 -13.02
C LYS A 255 8.56 6.27 -13.32
N ILE A 256 8.17 6.16 -14.58
CA ILE A 256 6.75 6.16 -14.98
C ILE A 256 6.27 4.73 -15.07
N VAL A 257 5.15 4.47 -14.40
CA VAL A 257 4.41 3.20 -14.47
C VAL A 257 3.08 3.47 -15.19
N GLU A 258 2.75 2.63 -16.16
CA GLU A 258 1.51 2.75 -16.91
C GLU A 258 0.42 1.86 -16.29
N PHE A 259 -0.75 2.44 -16.10
CA PHE A 259 -1.95 1.78 -15.61
C PHE A 259 -3.01 1.74 -16.71
N GLU A 260 -3.57 0.58 -16.94
CA GLU A 260 -4.78 0.46 -17.77
C GLU A 260 -6.00 1.02 -17.02
N ASN A 261 -6.99 1.51 -17.78
CA ASN A 261 -8.21 2.03 -17.16
C ASN A 261 -8.96 0.96 -16.35
N ASP A 262 -8.83 -0.30 -16.74
CA ASP A 262 -9.38 -1.45 -16.02
C ASP A 262 -8.70 -1.69 -14.68
N ASP A 263 -7.41 -1.37 -14.54
CA ASP A 263 -6.68 -1.43 -13.27
C ASP A 263 -7.22 -0.39 -12.29
N ALA A 264 -7.43 0.84 -12.78
CA ALA A 264 -8.07 1.88 -11.98
C ALA A 264 -9.49 1.46 -11.54
N GLU A 265 -10.27 0.81 -12.42
CA GLU A 265 -11.61 0.32 -12.07
C GLU A 265 -11.55 -0.74 -10.98
N ARG A 266 -10.66 -1.74 -11.08
CA ARG A 266 -10.50 -2.77 -10.05
C ARG A 266 -10.12 -2.16 -8.71
N PHE A 267 -9.21 -1.19 -8.73
CA PHE A 267 -8.74 -0.54 -7.51
C PHE A 267 -9.84 0.28 -6.82
N VAL A 268 -10.56 1.14 -7.54
CA VAL A 268 -11.60 2.00 -6.93
C VAL A 268 -12.83 1.21 -6.46
N LEU A 269 -13.00 -0.03 -6.96
CA LEU A 269 -14.09 -0.93 -6.58
C LEU A 269 -13.73 -1.89 -5.44
N VAL A 270 -12.52 -1.85 -4.89
CA VAL A 270 -12.20 -2.55 -3.64
C VAL A 270 -13.21 -2.11 -2.58
N PRO A 271 -13.94 -3.02 -1.91
CA PRO A 271 -15.11 -2.69 -1.09
C PRO A 271 -14.88 -1.57 -0.08
N ARG A 272 -13.76 -1.61 0.64
CA ARG A 272 -13.36 -0.56 1.58
C ARG A 272 -13.16 0.79 0.91
N LEU A 273 -12.50 0.82 -0.25
CA LEU A 273 -12.23 2.05 -1.01
C LEU A 273 -13.52 2.60 -1.63
N ALA A 274 -14.36 1.71 -2.17
CA ALA A 274 -15.66 2.06 -2.72
C ALA A 274 -16.60 2.64 -1.66
N GLU A 275 -16.60 2.08 -0.45
CA GLU A 275 -17.38 2.60 0.67
C GLU A 275 -16.95 4.01 1.05
N ILE A 276 -15.64 4.28 1.04
CA ILE A 276 -15.09 5.59 1.36
C ILE A 276 -15.39 6.60 0.25
N ALA A 277 -15.27 6.21 -1.02
CA ALA A 277 -15.59 7.08 -2.15
C ALA A 277 -17.09 7.45 -2.19
N ALA A 278 -17.98 6.51 -1.81
CA ALA A 278 -19.42 6.68 -1.87
C ALA A 278 -20.13 6.11 -0.62
N PRO A 279 -19.90 6.67 0.59
CA PRO A 279 -20.31 6.06 1.86
C PRO A 279 -21.84 5.92 2.04
N LEU A 280 -22.62 6.68 1.31
CA LEU A 280 -24.07 6.73 1.44
C LEU A 280 -24.82 5.92 0.38
N ILE A 281 -24.08 5.39 -0.60
CA ILE A 281 -24.62 4.55 -1.66
C ILE A 281 -24.18 3.11 -1.38
N LYS A 282 -25.08 2.12 -1.50
CA LYS A 282 -24.77 0.72 -1.16
C LYS A 282 -24.90 -0.19 -2.37
N GLY A 283 -24.16 -1.31 -2.30
CA GLY A 283 -24.23 -2.42 -3.25
C GLY A 283 -24.05 -2.00 -4.71
N LYS A 284 -24.74 -2.69 -5.64
CA LYS A 284 -24.62 -2.48 -7.09
C LYS A 284 -24.84 -1.02 -7.55
N GLN A 285 -25.60 -0.23 -6.78
CA GLN A 285 -25.79 1.19 -7.11
C GLN A 285 -24.51 1.97 -6.83
N ARG A 286 -23.79 1.67 -5.75
CA ARG A 286 -22.48 2.27 -5.45
C ARG A 286 -21.50 2.01 -6.59
N ASP A 287 -21.33 0.76 -7.00
CA ASP A 287 -20.41 0.38 -8.07
C ASP A 287 -20.74 1.11 -9.37
N LYS A 288 -22.03 1.19 -9.72
CA LYS A 288 -22.50 1.91 -10.93
C LYS A 288 -22.12 3.40 -10.90
N GLU A 289 -22.31 4.07 -9.77
CA GLU A 289 -22.01 5.51 -9.66
C GLU A 289 -20.49 5.75 -9.63
N ILE A 290 -19.72 4.88 -8.96
CA ILE A 290 -18.24 4.92 -8.97
C ILE A 290 -17.71 4.74 -10.40
N LYS A 291 -18.19 3.74 -11.15
CA LYS A 291 -17.76 3.51 -12.54
C LYS A 291 -18.08 4.69 -13.45
N LYS A 292 -19.22 5.35 -13.28
CA LYS A 292 -19.55 6.57 -14.03
C LYS A 292 -18.60 7.72 -13.69
N ALA A 293 -18.32 7.92 -12.40
CA ALA A 293 -17.41 8.95 -11.96
C ALA A 293 -15.98 8.69 -12.44
N LEU A 294 -15.54 7.41 -12.40
CA LEU A 294 -14.23 6.99 -12.89
C LEU A 294 -14.04 7.30 -14.38
N LYS A 295 -15.03 7.00 -15.23
CA LYS A 295 -14.98 7.37 -16.65
C LYS A 295 -14.73 8.86 -16.87
N VAL A 296 -15.38 9.71 -16.06
CA VAL A 296 -15.16 11.15 -16.12
C VAL A 296 -13.76 11.53 -15.63
N ALA A 297 -13.30 10.91 -14.55
CA ALA A 297 -11.98 11.15 -13.99
C ALA A 297 -10.87 10.78 -14.99
N LEU A 298 -10.92 9.57 -15.56
CA LEU A 298 -9.93 9.09 -16.53
C LEU A 298 -9.91 9.94 -17.80
N ARG A 299 -11.09 10.38 -18.28
CA ARG A 299 -11.14 11.30 -19.41
C ARG A 299 -10.46 12.64 -19.11
N ARG A 300 -10.68 13.22 -17.91
CA ARG A 300 -9.99 14.45 -17.49
C ARG A 300 -8.48 14.26 -17.41
N ILE A 301 -8.01 13.09 -16.99
CA ILE A 301 -6.59 12.72 -16.96
C ILE A 301 -6.04 12.67 -18.39
N ALA A 302 -6.74 12.00 -19.32
CA ALA A 302 -6.35 11.94 -20.73
C ALA A 302 -6.36 13.34 -21.37
N ASP A 303 -7.40 14.12 -21.20
CA ASP A 303 -7.52 15.49 -21.74
C ASP A 303 -6.40 16.42 -21.21
N SER A 304 -5.84 16.15 -20.02
CA SER A 304 -4.69 16.88 -19.46
C SER A 304 -3.33 16.37 -19.94
N GLY A 305 -3.29 15.37 -20.82
CA GLY A 305 -2.06 14.79 -21.36
C GLY A 305 -1.34 13.80 -20.43
N ARG A 306 -1.96 13.44 -19.30
CA ARG A 306 -1.42 12.50 -18.30
C ARG A 306 -1.78 11.04 -18.57
N GLY A 307 -2.46 10.77 -19.66
CA GLY A 307 -2.90 9.43 -20.07
C GLY A 307 -3.41 9.42 -21.51
N THR A 308 -4.04 8.33 -21.87
CA THR A 308 -4.74 8.07 -23.13
C THR A 308 -6.20 7.68 -22.88
N ASP A 309 -6.94 7.32 -23.93
CA ASP A 309 -8.31 6.79 -23.76
C ASP A 309 -8.35 5.44 -23.04
N SER A 310 -7.23 4.71 -22.95
CA SER A 310 -7.15 3.37 -22.37
C SER A 310 -6.26 3.23 -21.15
N SER A 311 -5.39 4.21 -20.89
CA SER A 311 -4.38 4.15 -19.82
C SER A 311 -4.06 5.51 -19.23
N TYR A 312 -3.44 5.53 -18.06
CA TYR A 312 -2.82 6.73 -17.48
C TYR A 312 -1.43 6.40 -16.95
N ARG A 313 -0.59 7.42 -16.84
CA ARG A 313 0.79 7.33 -16.39
C ARG A 313 0.89 7.79 -14.95
N SER A 314 1.41 6.94 -14.07
CA SER A 314 1.69 7.27 -12.68
C SER A 314 3.19 7.46 -12.47
N HIS A 315 3.54 8.54 -11.80
CA HIS A 315 4.90 8.77 -11.34
C HIS A 315 5.18 7.89 -10.12
N TRP A 316 6.29 7.15 -10.16
CA TRP A 316 6.70 6.19 -9.14
C TRP A 316 8.08 6.52 -8.63
N ILE A 317 8.24 6.54 -7.31
CA ILE A 317 9.48 6.88 -6.61
C ILE A 317 9.98 5.66 -5.85
N TYR A 318 11.28 5.44 -5.89
CA TYR A 318 11.98 4.39 -5.16
C TYR A 318 13.02 5.03 -4.26
N GLY A 319 13.12 4.54 -3.02
CA GLY A 319 14.14 4.95 -2.08
C GLY A 319 14.93 3.76 -1.58
N ILE A 320 16.25 3.93 -1.53
CA ILE A 320 17.22 2.99 -0.96
C ILE A 320 17.95 3.70 0.15
N HIS A 321 17.98 3.09 1.33
CA HIS A 321 18.57 3.69 2.52
C HIS A 321 19.50 2.68 3.21
N ARG A 322 20.73 3.09 3.46
CA ARG A 322 21.75 2.32 4.19
C ARG A 322 22.23 3.11 5.40
N LEU A 323 22.45 2.44 6.51
CA LEU A 323 23.01 3.10 7.71
C LEU A 323 24.40 3.69 7.40
N SER A 324 24.70 4.87 7.99
CA SER A 324 25.92 5.66 7.73
C SER A 324 27.11 5.11 8.48
#